data_edf53c6fbe495d96fe429593c0353e66
#
_entry.id   edf53c6fbe495d96fe429593c0353e66
#
_cell.length_a   1.000
_cell.length_b   1.000
_cell.length_c   1.000
_cell.angle_alpha   90.00
_cell.angle_beta   90.00
_cell.angle_gamma   90.00
#
_symmetry.space_group_name_H-M   'P 1'
#
loop_
_entity.id
_entity.type
_entity.pdbx_description
1 polymer ?
#
loop_
_entity_poly.entity_id
_entity_poly.type
_entity_poly.pdbx_seq_one_letter_code
_entity_poly.pdbx_strand_id
1 'polypeptide(L)'
;MAYTAKDAVQTFLNYINLKKENIEFIPETSNRGLILDEDDEKVVIFVYPISHKADDSKNFFDTRDSGARERGIAWEYALAKDLKYFCVAVHDEVDRYK
;
A
#
# COMPACT_ATOMS: atom_id res chain seq x y z
N MET A 1 -14.61 -12.58 -6.89
CA MET A 1 -14.27 -11.19 -7.02
C MET A 1 -12.79 -10.96 -6.85
N ALA A 2 -12.25 -10.06 -7.63
CA ALA A 2 -10.83 -9.79 -7.55
C ALA A 2 -10.54 -8.90 -6.34
N TYR A 3 -9.40 -9.16 -5.74
CA TYR A 3 -8.90 -8.33 -4.65
C TYR A 3 -8.20 -7.13 -5.28
N THR A 4 -8.74 -5.95 -5.08
CA THR A 4 -8.28 -4.76 -5.76
C THR A 4 -7.30 -3.98 -4.89
N ALA A 5 -6.65 -2.99 -5.51
CA ALA A 5 -5.78 -2.10 -4.75
C ALA A 5 -6.57 -1.35 -3.68
N LYS A 6 -7.81 -0.98 -3.99
CA LYS A 6 -8.66 -0.30 -3.01
C LYS A 6 -8.91 -1.19 -1.80
N ASP A 7 -9.15 -2.48 -2.05
CA ASP A 7 -9.35 -3.43 -0.96
C ASP A 7 -8.09 -3.56 -0.11
N ALA A 8 -6.94 -3.60 -0.77
CA ALA A 8 -5.67 -3.74 -0.05
C ALA A 8 -5.40 -2.52 0.83
N VAL A 9 -5.70 -1.33 0.33
CA VAL A 9 -5.52 -0.11 1.12
C VAL A 9 -6.43 -0.14 2.34
N GLN A 10 -7.68 -0.55 2.14
CA GLN A 10 -8.61 -0.60 3.26
C GLN A 10 -8.15 -1.61 4.31
N THR A 11 -7.68 -2.77 3.86
CA THR A 11 -7.15 -3.78 4.77
C THR A 11 -5.96 -3.24 5.55
N PHE A 12 -5.06 -2.58 4.85
CA PHE A 12 -3.88 -2.00 5.48
C PHE A 12 -4.27 -0.97 6.54
N LEU A 13 -5.20 -0.09 6.21
CA LEU A 13 -5.64 0.94 7.15
C LEU A 13 -6.28 0.35 8.39
N ASN A 14 -7.01 -0.75 8.21
CA ASN A 14 -7.62 -1.42 9.36
C ASN A 14 -6.59 -2.04 10.28
N TYR A 15 -5.43 -2.36 9.74
CA TYR A 15 -4.37 -3.02 10.51
C TYR A 15 -3.55 -2.06 11.34
N ILE A 16 -3.24 -0.89 10.79
CA ILE A 16 -2.22 -0.03 11.39
C ILE A 16 -2.73 0.76 12.60
N ASN A 17 -4.02 0.88 12.76
CA ASN A 17 -4.61 1.48 13.95
C ASN A 17 -4.08 2.88 14.28
N LEU A 18 -3.83 3.66 13.25
CA LEU A 18 -3.44 5.06 13.42
C LEU A 18 -4.66 5.95 13.32
N LYS A 19 -4.59 7.12 13.95
CA LYS A 19 -5.64 8.10 13.83
C LYS A 19 -5.66 8.68 12.43
N LYS A 20 -6.83 9.08 11.97
CA LYS A 20 -6.98 9.63 10.64
C LYS A 20 -6.10 10.86 10.42
N GLU A 21 -5.91 11.66 11.43
CA GLU A 21 -5.09 12.87 11.30
C GLU A 21 -3.62 12.55 11.08
N ASN A 22 -3.22 11.30 11.36
CA ASN A 22 -1.84 10.88 11.16
C ASN A 22 -1.65 10.11 9.85
N ILE A 23 -2.66 10.13 9.00
CA ILE A 23 -2.61 9.44 7.71
C ILE A 23 -2.99 10.43 6.62
N GLU A 24 -2.15 10.52 5.60
CA GLU A 24 -2.41 11.41 4.49
C GLU A 24 -2.17 10.67 3.19
N PHE A 25 -3.01 10.91 2.19
CA PHE A 25 -2.83 10.28 0.88
C PHE A 25 -2.01 11.19 -0.02
N ILE A 26 -1.08 10.61 -0.74
CA ILE A 26 -0.30 11.34 -1.72
C ILE A 26 -1.15 11.53 -2.97
N PRO A 27 -1.25 12.75 -3.51
CA PRO A 27 -2.06 12.98 -4.70
C PRO A 27 -1.60 12.15 -5.89
N GLU A 28 -2.53 11.76 -6.74
CA GLU A 28 -2.29 11.05 -7.99
C GLU A 28 -1.73 9.65 -7.82
N THR A 29 -1.90 9.07 -6.66
CA THR A 29 -1.49 7.69 -6.43
C THR A 29 -2.67 6.75 -6.28
N SER A 30 -3.87 7.19 -6.65
CA SER A 30 -5.11 6.40 -6.51
C SER A 30 -5.30 5.94 -5.07
N ASN A 31 -4.90 6.78 -4.12
CA ASN A 31 -4.99 6.50 -2.68
C ASN A 31 -4.16 5.28 -2.25
N ARG A 32 -3.16 4.92 -3.05
CA ARG A 32 -2.29 3.81 -2.71
C ARG A 32 -0.99 4.25 -2.07
N GLY A 33 -0.62 5.52 -2.27
CA GLY A 33 0.54 6.08 -1.61
C GLY A 33 0.09 6.86 -0.39
N LEU A 34 0.65 6.52 0.76
CA LEU A 34 0.26 7.13 2.02
C LEU A 34 1.46 7.69 2.76
N ILE A 35 1.21 8.74 3.50
CA ILE A 35 2.19 9.28 4.44
C ILE A 35 1.67 8.95 5.83
N LEU A 36 2.44 8.21 6.59
CA LEU A 36 2.10 7.89 7.98
C LEU A 36 2.97 8.71 8.89
N ASP A 37 2.33 9.36 9.85
CA ASP A 37 3.01 10.25 10.80
C ASP A 37 2.80 9.71 12.19
N GLU A 38 3.86 9.18 12.79
CA GLU A 38 3.78 8.61 14.12
C GLU A 38 5.07 8.94 14.87
N ASP A 39 4.92 9.44 16.09
CA ASP A 39 6.05 9.75 16.97
C ASP A 39 7.03 10.71 16.30
N ASP A 40 6.48 11.72 15.62
CA ASP A 40 7.27 12.75 14.94
C ASP A 40 8.10 12.21 13.79
N GLU A 41 7.79 11.01 13.34
CA GLU A 41 8.47 10.42 12.19
C GLU A 41 7.46 10.18 11.08
N LYS A 42 7.79 10.60 9.87
CA LYS A 42 6.94 10.38 8.71
C LYS A 42 7.57 9.37 7.79
N VAL A 43 6.75 8.46 7.29
CA VAL A 43 7.21 7.48 6.30
C VAL A 43 6.21 7.44 5.16
N VAL A 44 6.70 7.07 3.99
CA VAL A 44 5.85 6.90 2.81
C VAL A 44 5.66 5.41 2.58
N ILE A 45 4.39 5.02 2.43
CA ILE A 45 4.02 3.63 2.19
C ILE A 45 3.27 3.54 0.87
N PHE A 46 3.65 2.60 0.04
CA PHE A 46 2.89 2.29 -1.17
C PHE A 46 2.33 0.89 -1.05
N VAL A 47 1.00 0.74 -1.24
CA VAL A 47 0.30 -0.51 -0.97
C VAL A 47 0.06 -1.29 -2.25
N TYR A 48 0.42 -2.58 -2.22
CA TYR A 48 0.18 -3.53 -3.31
C TYR A 48 -0.88 -4.55 -2.89
N PRO A 49 -1.83 -4.86 -3.76
CA PRO A 49 -2.70 -5.99 -3.50
C PRO A 49 -2.04 -7.28 -3.98
N ILE A 50 -2.09 -8.30 -3.16
CA ILE A 50 -1.66 -9.63 -3.56
C ILE A 50 -2.84 -10.56 -3.37
N SER A 51 -3.28 -11.15 -4.46
CA SER A 51 -4.44 -12.01 -4.45
C SER A 51 -4.01 -13.46 -4.39
N HIS A 52 -4.67 -14.25 -3.56
CA HIS A 52 -4.41 -15.67 -3.48
C HIS A 52 -5.18 -16.35 -4.60
N LYS A 53 -4.51 -16.59 -5.71
CA LYS A 53 -5.14 -17.17 -6.88
C LYS A 53 -5.12 -18.68 -6.81
N ALA A 54 -6.09 -19.28 -7.47
CA ALA A 54 -6.14 -20.73 -7.57
C ALA A 54 -4.96 -21.29 -8.36
N ASP A 55 -4.41 -20.52 -9.25
CA ASP A 55 -3.29 -20.99 -10.06
C ASP A 55 -2.00 -20.83 -9.30
N ASP A 56 -1.65 -21.85 -8.59
CA ASP A 56 -0.46 -21.82 -7.74
C ASP A 56 0.83 -21.95 -8.52
N SER A 57 0.75 -22.31 -9.79
CA SER A 57 1.95 -22.42 -10.58
C SER A 57 2.56 -21.06 -10.88
N LYS A 58 1.78 -20.02 -10.68
CA LYS A 58 2.25 -18.67 -10.90
C LYS A 58 2.83 -18.09 -9.64
N ASN A 59 3.69 -17.12 -9.85
CA ASN A 59 4.27 -16.39 -8.74
C ASN A 59 3.24 -15.41 -8.20
N PHE A 60 2.60 -15.75 -7.10
CA PHE A 60 1.55 -14.91 -6.57
C PHE A 60 2.08 -13.65 -5.89
N PHE A 61 3.38 -13.49 -5.83
CA PHE A 61 3.98 -12.24 -5.38
C PHE A 61 4.27 -11.27 -6.50
N ASP A 62 3.81 -11.59 -7.69
CA ASP A 62 4.07 -10.76 -8.85
C ASP A 62 3.23 -9.49 -8.79
N THR A 63 3.87 -8.37 -8.51
CA THR A 63 3.21 -7.07 -8.43
C THR A 63 3.71 -6.11 -9.49
N ARG A 64 4.42 -6.59 -10.48
CA ARG A 64 5.13 -5.72 -11.41
C ARG A 64 4.22 -4.73 -12.14
N ASP A 65 3.00 -5.13 -12.43
CA ASP A 65 2.09 -4.27 -13.18
C ASP A 65 1.11 -3.53 -12.29
N SER A 66 1.23 -3.69 -10.99
CA SER A 66 0.27 -3.12 -10.06
C SER A 66 0.68 -1.71 -9.67
N GLY A 67 0.17 -0.73 -10.41
CA GLY A 67 0.34 0.65 -10.05
C GLY A 67 1.75 1.19 -10.23
N ALA A 68 2.43 0.80 -11.30
CA ALA A 68 3.80 1.25 -11.51
C ALA A 68 3.90 2.78 -11.55
N ARG A 69 2.93 3.43 -12.19
CA ARG A 69 2.93 4.89 -12.27
C ARG A 69 2.74 5.50 -10.89
N GLU A 70 1.76 5.00 -10.17
CA GLU A 70 1.44 5.51 -8.84
C GLU A 70 2.58 5.25 -7.87
N ARG A 71 3.22 4.10 -7.99
CA ARG A 71 4.36 3.77 -7.17
C ARG A 71 5.51 4.75 -7.41
N GLY A 72 5.75 5.09 -8.67
CA GLY A 72 6.77 6.05 -9.01
C GLY A 72 6.52 7.42 -8.40
N ILE A 73 5.25 7.85 -8.42
CA ILE A 73 4.87 9.13 -7.83
C ILE A 73 5.15 9.12 -6.33
N ALA A 74 4.78 8.04 -5.66
CA ALA A 74 5.01 7.93 -4.21
C ALA A 74 6.50 7.94 -3.89
N TRP A 75 7.29 7.23 -4.69
CA TRP A 75 8.72 7.16 -4.49
C TRP A 75 9.37 8.53 -4.66
N GLU A 76 8.98 9.25 -5.72
CA GLU A 76 9.52 10.58 -5.94
C GLU A 76 9.13 11.55 -4.85
N TYR A 77 7.93 11.39 -4.32
CA TYR A 77 7.50 12.21 -3.19
C TYR A 77 8.42 11.98 -1.99
N ALA A 78 8.70 10.71 -1.71
CA ALA A 78 9.56 10.36 -0.58
C ALA A 78 10.97 10.94 -0.76
N LEU A 79 11.50 10.85 -1.98
CA LEU A 79 12.81 11.40 -2.27
C LEU A 79 12.84 12.91 -2.09
N ALA A 80 11.83 13.59 -2.61
CA ALA A 80 11.78 15.04 -2.53
C ALA A 80 11.67 15.53 -1.10
N LYS A 81 11.02 14.76 -0.23
CA LYS A 81 10.83 15.16 1.16
C LYS A 81 11.84 14.50 2.10
N ASP A 82 12.75 13.71 1.56
CA ASP A 82 13.75 13.00 2.36
C ASP A 82 13.09 12.10 3.40
N LEU A 83 12.09 11.34 2.98
CA LEU A 83 11.37 10.44 3.85
C LEU A 83 11.68 9.00 3.49
N LYS A 84 11.56 8.11 4.48
CA LYS A 84 11.70 6.68 4.24
C LYS A 84 10.55 6.19 3.39
N TYR A 85 10.81 5.21 2.56
CA TYR A 85 9.83 4.70 1.61
C TYR A 85 9.76 3.19 1.72
N PHE A 86 8.55 2.67 1.83
CA PHE A 86 8.32 1.23 1.92
C PHE A 86 7.18 0.83 1.00
N CYS A 87 7.36 -0.30 0.32
CA CYS A 87 6.28 -0.93 -0.43
C CYS A 87 5.73 -2.06 0.43
N VAL A 88 4.44 -2.05 0.64
CA VAL A 88 3.79 -3.04 1.49
C VAL A 88 2.83 -3.85 0.66
N ALA A 89 3.02 -5.15 0.65
CA ALA A 89 2.14 -6.07 -0.06
C ALA A 89 1.10 -6.58 0.93
N VAL A 90 -0.17 -6.44 0.57
CA VAL A 90 -1.27 -6.86 1.43
C VAL A 90 -2.00 -7.99 0.74
N HIS A 91 -1.98 -9.14 1.38
CA HIS A 91 -2.57 -10.35 0.85
C HIS A 91 -4.04 -10.41 1.20
N ASP A 92 -4.85 -10.94 0.32
CA ASP A 92 -6.29 -11.01 0.56
C ASP A 92 -6.65 -11.91 1.73
N GLU A 93 -5.79 -12.86 2.07
CA GLU A 93 -6.05 -13.74 3.20
C GLU A 93 -5.96 -13.03 4.54
N VAL A 94 -5.33 -11.87 4.57
CA VAL A 94 -5.23 -11.10 5.80
C VAL A 94 -6.63 -10.75 6.32
N ASP A 95 -7.52 -10.38 5.41
CA ASP A 95 -8.89 -10.04 5.79
C ASP A 95 -9.66 -11.24 6.33
N ARG A 96 -9.32 -12.42 5.86
CA ARG A 96 -10.06 -13.62 6.25
C ARG A 96 -9.86 -14.00 7.71
N TYR A 97 -8.75 -13.61 8.26
CA TYR A 97 -8.36 -14.05 9.61
C TYR A 97 -8.59 -13.00 10.67
N LYS A 98 -9.27 -11.94 10.29
CA LYS A 98 -9.55 -10.88 11.24
C LYS A 98 -10.82 -11.11 12.05
#